data_a1c1ae429d36d2935eba9cb457e3454b
#
_entry.id   a1c1ae429d36d2935eba9cb457e3454b
#
_cell.length_a   1.000
_cell.length_b   1.000
_cell.length_c   1.000
_cell.angle_alpha   90.00
_cell.angle_beta   90.00
_cell.angle_gamma   90.00
#
_symmetry.space_group_name_H-M   'P 1'
#
loop_
_entity.id
_entity.type
_entity.pdbx_description
1 polymer ?
#
loop_
_entity_poly.entity_id
_entity_poly.type
_entity_poly.pdbx_seq_one_letter_code
_entity_poly.pdbx_strand_id
1 'polypeptide(L)'
;MQLDEHFQRRLNEARMFFAEGKALAAEKIYRDLLKPDLPAGGRVLVLDGLGRCLHIQGRLEEAETFFRESLRFLEELFGPNHIHVAGGLQNLARLRSERGECEEAATLGERALDILKQNLPADDLRIADALL
;
A
#
# COMPACT_ATOMS: atom_id res chain seq x y z
N MET A 1 18.59 -5.36 5.91
CA MET A 1 18.52 -6.77 5.48
C MET A 1 18.14 -6.83 4.01
N GLN A 2 18.93 -7.61 3.26
CA GLN A 2 18.65 -7.76 1.84
C GLN A 2 17.71 -8.95 1.61
N LEU A 3 16.75 -8.74 0.74
CA LEU A 3 15.88 -9.81 0.27
C LEU A 3 16.63 -10.57 -0.83
N ASP A 4 16.44 -11.88 -0.91
CA ASP A 4 17.18 -12.70 -1.86
C ASP A 4 16.75 -12.42 -3.32
N GLU A 5 17.58 -12.89 -4.27
CA GLU A 5 17.34 -12.67 -5.69
C GLU A 5 16.04 -13.33 -6.17
N HIS A 6 15.69 -14.48 -5.61
CA HIS A 6 14.46 -15.17 -5.96
C HIS A 6 13.25 -14.31 -5.60
N PHE A 7 13.25 -13.73 -4.38
CA PHE A 7 12.18 -12.85 -3.93
C PHE A 7 12.07 -11.63 -4.85
N GLN A 8 13.19 -10.98 -5.16
CA GLN A 8 13.19 -9.79 -6.03
C GLN A 8 12.64 -10.11 -7.41
N ARG A 9 13.05 -11.24 -7.98
CA ARG A 9 12.58 -11.66 -9.30
C ARG A 9 11.07 -11.90 -9.31
N ARG A 10 10.57 -12.62 -8.32
CA ARG A 10 9.14 -12.90 -8.21
C ARG A 10 8.33 -11.63 -7.96
N LEU A 11 8.86 -10.76 -7.12
CA LEU A 11 8.21 -9.47 -6.85
C LEU A 11 8.07 -8.65 -8.12
N ASN A 12 9.13 -8.57 -8.91
CA ASN A 12 9.11 -7.84 -10.18
C ASN A 12 8.13 -8.48 -11.17
N GLU A 13 8.07 -9.81 -11.22
CA GLU A 13 7.12 -10.53 -12.06
C GLU A 13 5.68 -10.19 -11.68
N ALA A 14 5.38 -10.16 -10.38
CA ALA A 14 4.05 -9.78 -9.90
C ALA A 14 3.70 -8.35 -10.32
N ARG A 15 4.65 -7.43 -10.19
CA ARG A 15 4.45 -6.03 -10.59
C ARG A 15 4.18 -5.91 -12.09
N MET A 16 4.88 -6.69 -12.89
CA MET A 16 4.67 -6.70 -14.34
C MET A 16 3.27 -7.21 -14.69
N PHE A 17 2.84 -8.31 -14.09
CA PHE A 17 1.50 -8.83 -14.31
C PHE A 17 0.44 -7.81 -13.92
N PHE A 18 0.63 -7.15 -12.79
CA PHE A 18 -0.33 -6.12 -12.36
C PHE A 18 -0.41 -4.98 -13.37
N ALA A 19 0.75 -4.51 -13.86
CA ALA A 19 0.80 -3.44 -14.85
C ALA A 19 0.13 -3.82 -16.17
N GLU A 20 0.15 -5.12 -16.51
CA GLU A 20 -0.49 -5.64 -17.71
C GLU A 20 -1.99 -5.92 -17.54
N GLY A 21 -2.55 -5.59 -16.38
CA GLY A 21 -3.96 -5.85 -16.09
C GLY A 21 -4.25 -7.27 -15.65
N LYS A 22 -3.23 -8.05 -15.35
CA LYS A 22 -3.37 -9.46 -14.94
C LYS A 22 -3.33 -9.58 -13.42
N ALA A 23 -4.33 -9.00 -12.75
CA ALA A 23 -4.35 -8.93 -11.29
C ALA A 23 -4.39 -10.31 -10.62
N LEU A 24 -5.10 -11.29 -11.21
CA LEU A 24 -5.15 -12.64 -10.63
C LEU A 24 -3.79 -13.32 -10.65
N ALA A 25 -3.04 -13.16 -11.74
CA ALA A 25 -1.70 -13.74 -11.84
C ALA A 25 -0.75 -13.09 -10.82
N ALA A 26 -0.84 -11.77 -10.68
CA ALA A 26 -0.05 -11.03 -9.71
C ALA A 26 -0.41 -11.46 -8.27
N GLU A 27 -1.69 -11.59 -7.98
CA GLU A 27 -2.17 -12.01 -6.67
C GLU A 27 -1.57 -13.36 -6.27
N LYS A 28 -1.56 -14.31 -7.20
CA LYS A 28 -1.02 -15.64 -6.91
C LYS A 28 0.44 -15.57 -6.50
N ILE A 29 1.23 -14.77 -7.21
CA ILE A 29 2.66 -14.59 -6.89
C ILE A 29 2.83 -13.96 -5.50
N TYR A 30 2.09 -12.90 -5.22
CA TYR A 30 2.16 -12.24 -3.92
C TYR A 30 1.79 -13.19 -2.78
N ARG A 31 0.76 -14.00 -2.96
CA ARG A 31 0.37 -14.98 -1.93
C ARG A 31 1.46 -16.03 -1.71
N ASP A 32 2.12 -16.47 -2.78
CA ASP A 32 3.23 -17.41 -2.68
C ASP A 32 4.42 -16.81 -1.94
N LEU A 33 4.64 -15.51 -2.07
CA LEU A 33 5.73 -14.80 -1.40
C LEU A 33 5.45 -14.49 0.06
N LEU A 34 4.20 -14.48 0.48
CA LEU A 34 3.81 -14.13 1.85
C LEU A 34 4.01 -15.30 2.79
N LYS A 35 5.26 -15.47 3.23
CA LYS A 35 5.65 -16.54 4.14
C LYS A 35 5.85 -15.99 5.55
N PRO A 36 5.65 -16.84 6.59
CA PRO A 36 5.75 -16.37 8.00
C PRO A 36 7.10 -15.76 8.34
N ASP A 37 8.18 -16.22 7.73
CA ASP A 37 9.54 -15.75 7.99
C ASP A 37 9.97 -14.56 7.15
N LEU A 38 9.07 -14.02 6.32
CA LEU A 38 9.39 -12.89 5.47
C LEU A 38 9.69 -11.65 6.34
N PRO A 39 10.85 -10.97 6.12
CA PRO A 39 11.18 -9.76 6.87
C PRO A 39 10.13 -8.66 6.67
N ALA A 40 10.02 -7.77 7.66
CA ALA A 40 9.00 -6.73 7.67
C ALA A 40 8.99 -5.87 6.40
N GLY A 41 10.17 -5.48 5.88
CA GLY A 41 10.25 -4.70 4.65
C GLY A 41 9.67 -5.43 3.44
N GLY A 42 10.01 -6.71 3.30
CA GLY A 42 9.43 -7.52 2.23
C GLY A 42 7.95 -7.76 2.42
N ARG A 43 7.54 -7.93 3.67
CA ARG A 43 6.13 -8.12 4.02
C ARG A 43 5.28 -6.93 3.61
N VAL A 44 5.77 -5.71 3.86
CA VAL A 44 5.06 -4.48 3.44
C VAL A 44 4.84 -4.48 1.92
N LEU A 45 5.88 -4.81 1.16
CA LEU A 45 5.77 -4.82 -0.31
C LEU A 45 4.74 -5.83 -0.80
N VAL A 46 4.73 -7.02 -0.21
CA VAL A 46 3.80 -8.08 -0.60
C VAL A 46 2.37 -7.75 -0.18
N LEU A 47 2.19 -7.27 1.05
CA LEU A 47 0.86 -6.92 1.55
C LEU A 47 0.25 -5.77 0.75
N ASP A 48 1.04 -4.76 0.42
CA ASP A 48 0.57 -3.66 -0.42
C ASP A 48 0.19 -4.16 -1.81
N GLY A 49 1.02 -5.01 -2.40
CA GLY A 49 0.73 -5.60 -3.70
C GLY A 49 -0.56 -6.42 -3.69
N LEU A 50 -0.76 -7.24 -2.65
CA LEU A 50 -2.00 -7.99 -2.48
C LEU A 50 -3.21 -7.09 -2.36
N GLY A 51 -3.10 -6.05 -1.53
CA GLY A 51 -4.19 -5.09 -1.36
C GLY A 51 -4.60 -4.47 -2.68
N ARG A 52 -3.62 -4.08 -3.49
CA ARG A 52 -3.88 -3.47 -4.79
C ARG A 52 -4.52 -4.44 -5.77
N CYS A 53 -4.07 -5.70 -5.79
CA CYS A 53 -4.66 -6.73 -6.66
C CYS A 53 -6.13 -7.00 -6.30
N LEU A 54 -6.41 -7.06 -5.00
CA LEU A 54 -7.77 -7.29 -4.53
C LEU A 54 -8.66 -6.08 -4.77
N HIS A 55 -8.11 -4.89 -4.58
CA HIS A 55 -8.83 -3.63 -4.83
C HIS A 55 -9.32 -3.56 -6.27
N ILE A 56 -8.44 -3.83 -7.23
CA ILE A 56 -8.78 -3.75 -8.64
C ILE A 56 -9.79 -4.82 -9.06
N GLN A 57 -9.85 -5.93 -8.31
CA GLN A 57 -10.85 -6.98 -8.53
C GLN A 57 -12.19 -6.68 -7.84
N GLY A 58 -12.30 -5.57 -7.13
CA GLY A 58 -13.50 -5.22 -6.38
C GLY A 58 -13.67 -5.95 -5.06
N ARG A 59 -12.67 -6.69 -4.62
CA ARG A 59 -12.68 -7.44 -3.35
C ARG A 59 -12.22 -6.51 -2.23
N LEU A 60 -13.06 -5.55 -1.91
CA LEU A 60 -12.66 -4.41 -1.08
C LEU A 60 -12.39 -4.76 0.40
N GLU A 61 -13.15 -5.68 0.98
CA GLU A 61 -12.96 -6.07 2.37
C GLU A 61 -11.62 -6.79 2.58
N GLU A 62 -11.29 -7.71 1.68
CA GLU A 62 -9.99 -8.39 1.73
C GLU A 62 -8.85 -7.40 1.50
N ALA A 63 -9.02 -6.49 0.53
CA ALA A 63 -8.02 -5.47 0.25
C ALA A 63 -7.75 -4.62 1.49
N GLU A 64 -8.80 -4.23 2.20
CA GLU A 64 -8.65 -3.43 3.42
C GLU A 64 -7.80 -4.16 4.47
N THR A 65 -8.02 -5.44 4.65
CA THR A 65 -7.25 -6.24 5.61
C THR A 65 -5.75 -6.16 5.31
N PHE A 66 -5.38 -6.34 4.05
CA PHE A 66 -3.97 -6.29 3.65
C PHE A 66 -3.39 -4.88 3.74
N PHE A 67 -4.14 -3.86 3.36
CA PHE A 67 -3.68 -2.48 3.48
C PHE A 67 -3.48 -2.07 4.94
N ARG A 68 -4.37 -2.47 5.83
CA ARG A 68 -4.23 -2.19 7.26
C ARG A 68 -2.99 -2.85 7.85
N GLU A 69 -2.76 -4.10 7.47
CA GLU A 69 -1.59 -4.83 7.94
C GLU A 69 -0.30 -4.22 7.41
N SER A 70 -0.29 -3.83 6.14
CA SER A 70 0.85 -3.12 5.55
C SER A 70 1.13 -1.81 6.28
N LEU A 71 0.08 -1.04 6.57
CA LEU A 71 0.21 0.22 7.28
C LEU A 71 0.80 0.02 8.68
N ARG A 72 0.36 -1.01 9.38
CA ARG A 72 0.89 -1.32 10.71
C ARG A 72 2.40 -1.57 10.66
N PHE A 73 2.86 -2.36 9.69
CA PHE A 73 4.29 -2.61 9.51
C PHE A 73 5.05 -1.35 9.13
N LEU A 74 4.46 -0.50 8.29
CA LEU A 74 5.10 0.78 7.93
C LEU A 74 5.28 1.67 9.15
N GLU A 75 4.26 1.76 10.00
CA GLU A 75 4.36 2.55 11.23
C GLU A 75 5.41 2.00 12.18
N GLU A 76 5.51 0.67 12.30
CA GLU A 76 6.54 0.03 13.13
C GLU A 76 7.94 0.27 12.59
N LEU A 77 8.13 0.23 11.27
CA LEU A 77 9.44 0.39 10.65
C LEU A 77 9.92 1.83 10.62
N PHE A 78 9.03 2.79 10.37
CA PHE A 78 9.42 4.17 10.07
C PHE A 78 8.84 5.19 11.04
N GLY A 79 7.93 4.81 11.91
CA GLY A 79 7.23 5.72 12.79
C GLY A 79 5.97 6.30 12.14
N PRO A 80 5.06 6.87 12.94
CA PRO A 80 3.71 7.25 12.47
C PRO A 80 3.67 8.43 11.50
N ASN A 81 4.74 9.22 11.41
CA ASN A 81 4.76 10.43 10.59
C ASN A 81 5.71 10.35 9.40
N HIS A 82 6.09 9.14 9.00
CA HIS A 82 6.97 8.93 7.86
C HIS A 82 6.19 8.99 6.54
N ILE A 83 6.85 9.46 5.50
CA ILE A 83 6.24 9.62 4.17
C ILE A 83 5.65 8.31 3.63
N HIS A 84 6.27 7.17 3.92
CA HIS A 84 5.73 5.88 3.49
C HIS A 84 4.39 5.56 4.15
N VAL A 85 4.19 6.01 5.39
CA VAL A 85 2.92 5.88 6.09
C VAL A 85 1.83 6.66 5.37
N ALA A 86 2.16 7.84 4.83
CA ALA A 86 1.19 8.63 4.06
C ALA A 86 0.65 7.84 2.87
N GLY A 87 1.52 7.11 2.15
CA GLY A 87 1.10 6.25 1.04
C GLY A 87 0.11 5.18 1.48
N GLY A 88 0.38 4.54 2.61
CA GLY A 88 -0.53 3.52 3.17
C GLY A 88 -1.88 4.10 3.55
N LEU A 89 -1.87 5.28 4.14
CA LEU A 89 -3.12 5.98 4.49
C LEU A 89 -3.92 6.36 3.26
N GLN A 90 -3.25 6.79 2.19
CA GLN A 90 -3.93 7.13 0.94
C GLN A 90 -4.60 5.92 0.30
N ASN A 91 -3.96 4.75 0.36
CA ASN A 91 -4.56 3.52 -0.14
C ASN A 91 -5.85 3.19 0.62
N LEU A 92 -5.83 3.30 1.95
CA LEU A 92 -7.02 3.08 2.77
C LEU A 92 -8.08 4.14 2.52
N ALA A 93 -7.69 5.40 2.36
CA ALA A 93 -8.63 6.48 2.09
C ALA A 93 -9.40 6.24 0.79
N ARG A 94 -8.68 5.85 -0.25
CA ARG A 94 -9.30 5.54 -1.54
C ARG A 94 -10.30 4.41 -1.42
N LEU A 95 -9.91 3.35 -0.72
CA LEU A 95 -10.79 2.20 -0.49
C LEU A 95 -12.06 2.59 0.26
N ARG A 96 -11.92 3.38 1.33
CA ARG A 96 -13.06 3.86 2.11
C ARG A 96 -13.99 4.71 1.27
N SER A 97 -13.41 5.59 0.44
CA SER A 97 -14.19 6.44 -0.46
C SER A 97 -15.02 5.60 -1.45
N GLU A 98 -14.43 4.55 -1.99
CA GLU A 98 -15.13 3.66 -2.92
C GLU A 98 -16.26 2.88 -2.25
N ARG A 99 -16.16 2.66 -0.95
CA ARG A 99 -17.21 2.00 -0.18
C ARG A 99 -18.28 2.99 0.31
N GLY A 100 -18.16 4.26 -0.04
CA GLY A 100 -19.09 5.29 0.39
C GLY A 100 -18.86 5.81 1.80
N GLU A 101 -17.76 5.42 2.44
CA GLU A 101 -17.41 5.82 3.81
C GLU A 101 -16.61 7.12 3.77
N CYS A 102 -17.25 8.21 3.37
CA CYS A 102 -16.59 9.47 3.06
C CYS A 102 -15.93 10.14 4.27
N GLU A 103 -16.53 10.03 5.47
CA GLU A 103 -15.96 10.64 6.67
C GLU A 103 -14.65 9.98 7.07
N GLU A 104 -14.61 8.65 7.08
CA GLU A 104 -13.39 7.89 7.37
C GLU A 104 -12.33 8.15 6.32
N ALA A 105 -12.74 8.22 5.05
CA ALA A 105 -11.82 8.52 3.95
C ALA A 105 -11.19 9.90 4.13
N ALA A 106 -11.99 10.90 4.50
CA ALA A 106 -11.51 12.26 4.73
C ALA A 106 -10.51 12.32 5.89
N THR A 107 -10.79 11.62 6.99
CA THR A 107 -9.90 11.58 8.15
C THR A 107 -8.54 10.98 7.78
N LEU A 108 -8.56 9.87 7.05
CA LEU A 108 -7.32 9.22 6.60
C LEU A 108 -6.56 10.10 5.62
N GLY A 109 -7.27 10.74 4.70
CA GLY A 109 -6.67 11.66 3.72
C GLY A 109 -6.04 12.88 4.38
N GLU A 110 -6.68 13.45 5.39
CA GLU A 110 -6.17 14.58 6.13
C GLU A 110 -4.86 14.22 6.86
N ARG A 111 -4.85 13.04 7.50
CA ARG A 111 -3.64 12.58 8.16
C ARG A 111 -2.51 12.38 7.16
N ALA A 112 -2.80 11.78 6.00
CA ALA A 112 -1.82 11.59 4.95
C ALA A 112 -1.26 12.94 4.45
N LEU A 113 -2.15 13.92 4.25
CA LEU A 113 -1.76 15.25 3.80
C LEU A 113 -0.84 15.94 4.83
N ASP A 114 -1.17 15.84 6.11
CA ASP A 114 -0.34 16.41 7.17
C ASP A 114 1.06 15.82 7.16
N ILE A 115 1.16 14.50 6.99
CA ILE A 115 2.46 13.82 6.91
C ILE A 115 3.26 14.34 5.69
N LEU A 116 2.60 14.45 4.54
CA LEU A 116 3.26 14.95 3.33
C LEU A 116 3.78 16.37 3.52
N LYS A 117 2.97 17.24 4.13
CA LYS A 117 3.37 18.63 4.39
C LYS A 117 4.55 18.72 5.35
N GLN A 118 4.66 17.82 6.31
CA GLN A 118 5.78 17.79 7.25
C GLN A 118 7.08 17.32 6.59
N ASN A 119 7.00 16.50 5.55
CA ASN A 119 8.15 15.82 4.97
C ASN A 119 8.56 16.35 3.61
N LEU A 120 7.73 17.14 2.94
CA LEU A 120 7.98 17.59 1.57
C LEU A 120 7.91 19.11 1.46
N PRO A 121 8.62 19.70 0.46
CA PRO A 121 8.46 21.13 0.16
C PRO A 121 7.01 21.46 -0.20
N ALA A 122 6.59 22.68 0.09
CA ALA A 122 5.21 23.13 -0.10
C ALA A 122 4.72 23.00 -1.55
N ASP A 123 5.64 23.08 -2.52
CA ASP A 123 5.32 22.98 -3.94
C ASP A 123 5.44 21.57 -4.53
N ASP A 124 5.64 20.57 -3.68
CA ASP A 124 5.77 19.18 -4.16
C ASP A 124 4.44 18.69 -4.73
N LEU A 125 4.52 18.02 -5.89
CA LEU A 125 3.34 17.53 -6.59
C LEU A 125 2.53 16.50 -5.78
N ARG A 126 3.19 15.77 -4.90
CA ARG A 126 2.49 14.79 -4.05
C ARG A 126 1.51 15.45 -3.09
N ILE A 127 1.83 16.65 -2.63
CA ILE A 127 0.90 17.43 -1.81
C ILE A 127 -0.30 17.87 -2.65
N ALA A 128 -0.07 18.35 -3.86
CA ALA A 128 -1.15 18.75 -4.77
C ALA A 128 -2.07 17.58 -5.09
N ASP A 129 -1.50 16.41 -5.37
CA ASP A 129 -2.28 15.20 -5.64
C ASP A 129 -3.14 14.80 -4.44
N ALA A 130 -2.61 14.94 -3.25
CA ALA A 130 -3.34 14.60 -2.02
C ALA A 130 -4.50 15.55 -1.73
N LEU A 131 -4.48 16.75 -2.28
CA LEU A 131 -5.55 17.74 -2.11
C LEU A 131 -6.73 17.48 -3.04
N LEU A 132 -6.54 16.69 -4.08
CA LEU A 132 -7.60 16.34 -5.02
C LEU A 132 -8.44 15.20 -4.52
#